data_a502a975bf717afff77e092819a6d693
#
_entry.id   a502a975bf717afff77e092819a6d693
#
_cell.length_a   1.000
_cell.length_b   1.000
_cell.length_c   1.000
_cell.angle_alpha   90.00
_cell.angle_beta   90.00
_cell.angle_gamma   90.00
#
_symmetry.space_group_name_H-M   'P 1'
#
loop_
_entity.id
_entity.type
_entity.pdbx_description
1 polymer ?
#
loop_
_entity_poly.entity_id
_entity_poly.type
_entity_poly.pdbx_seq_one_letter_code
_entity_poly.pdbx_strand_id
1 'polypeptide(L)'
;MSQPFELLLNATIQHLENLKREGVGYVAVSPELLAALVSSPPHRPAIPPRPCPPPPAAPPPVPPVRPAPSVPQRPSPTLQPALAGVLPEPGTETCAPAGGLTPEARAAAFADLRRRALACVKCPHLVAARRNVVFGVGSPDAELMFVGEAPGADEDEQGEPFVGKAGQLLTRIIQAMGLSRDTVYIGNILKCRPDTPGQLSGNRKPTPEEMQTCLPFLQEQIDLIRPKVLVALGATAVEGLLGKTAGITRLRGHWQTYRGIPLMPTYHPAYLLRNQSNSEKRKVWEDMLQVMEKLGLP
;
A
#
# COMPACT_ATOMS: atom_id res chain seq x y z
N MET A 1 -9.18 -25.74 -6.27
CA MET A 1 -10.48 -26.29 -6.71
C MET A 1 -10.35 -26.53 -8.21
N SER A 2 -11.02 -27.54 -8.78
CA SER A 2 -10.86 -27.85 -10.21
C SER A 2 -11.55 -26.78 -11.06
N GLN A 3 -10.96 -26.40 -12.20
CA GLN A 3 -11.54 -25.42 -13.16
C GLN A 3 -13.04 -25.64 -13.46
N PRO A 4 -13.56 -26.87 -13.60
CA PRO A 4 -14.99 -27.09 -13.82
C PRO A 4 -15.89 -26.67 -12.67
N PHE A 5 -15.43 -26.75 -11.42
CA PHE A 5 -16.20 -26.32 -10.26
C PHE A 5 -16.34 -24.79 -10.19
N GLU A 6 -15.28 -24.05 -10.49
CA GLU A 6 -15.33 -22.58 -10.52
C GLU A 6 -16.22 -22.06 -11.66
N LEU A 7 -16.20 -22.69 -12.82
CA LEU A 7 -17.08 -22.37 -13.94
C LEU A 7 -18.55 -22.58 -13.58
N LEU A 8 -18.89 -23.72 -12.95
CA LEU A 8 -20.26 -24.01 -12.52
C LEU A 8 -20.74 -23.04 -11.44
N LEU A 9 -19.89 -22.75 -10.46
CA LEU A 9 -20.20 -21.81 -9.39
C LEU A 9 -20.47 -20.39 -9.94
N ASN A 10 -19.62 -19.91 -10.84
CA ASN A 10 -19.80 -18.60 -11.46
C ASN A 10 -21.06 -18.53 -12.33
N ALA A 11 -21.35 -19.58 -13.10
CA ALA A 11 -22.58 -19.65 -13.89
C ALA A 11 -23.83 -19.64 -13.01
N THR A 12 -23.81 -20.34 -11.87
CA THR A 12 -24.91 -20.35 -10.90
C THR A 12 -25.12 -18.99 -10.26
N ILE A 13 -24.03 -18.32 -9.86
CA ILE A 13 -24.11 -16.94 -9.29
C ILE A 13 -24.72 -15.98 -10.31
N GLN A 14 -24.25 -16.01 -11.56
CA GLN A 14 -24.78 -15.16 -12.64
C GLN A 14 -26.26 -15.43 -12.90
N HIS A 15 -26.68 -16.70 -12.88
CA HIS A 15 -28.10 -17.04 -13.05
C HIS A 15 -28.97 -16.49 -11.93
N LEU A 16 -28.54 -16.61 -10.68
CA LEU A 16 -29.26 -16.07 -9.52
C LEU A 16 -29.33 -14.54 -9.55
N GLU A 17 -28.27 -13.86 -9.99
CA GLU A 17 -28.24 -12.42 -10.17
C GLU A 17 -29.19 -11.95 -11.28
N ASN A 18 -29.33 -12.73 -12.36
CA ASN A 18 -30.30 -12.44 -13.41
C ASN A 18 -31.74 -12.58 -12.89
N LEU A 19 -32.07 -13.68 -12.22
CA LEU A 19 -33.38 -13.89 -11.60
C LEU A 19 -33.74 -12.77 -10.62
N LYS A 20 -32.77 -12.29 -9.83
CA LYS A 20 -32.97 -11.14 -8.93
C LYS A 20 -33.27 -9.86 -9.70
N ARG A 21 -32.63 -9.62 -10.85
CA ARG A 21 -32.93 -8.47 -11.73
C ARG A 21 -34.32 -8.55 -12.38
N GLU A 22 -34.79 -9.76 -12.65
CA GLU A 22 -36.13 -10.05 -13.18
C GLU A 22 -37.22 -9.96 -12.10
N GLY A 23 -36.86 -9.62 -10.85
CA GLY A 23 -37.81 -9.44 -9.75
C GLY A 23 -38.21 -10.74 -9.04
N VAL A 24 -37.54 -11.84 -9.32
CA VAL A 24 -37.77 -13.14 -8.64
C VAL A 24 -37.14 -13.07 -7.23
N GLY A 25 -38.00 -12.97 -6.21
CA GLY A 25 -37.60 -12.85 -4.80
C GLY A 25 -37.22 -14.17 -4.15
N TYR A 26 -37.68 -15.32 -4.69
CA TYR A 26 -37.44 -16.63 -4.12
C TYR A 26 -37.20 -17.66 -5.21
N VAL A 27 -36.21 -18.55 -4.97
CA VAL A 27 -35.97 -19.75 -5.80
C VAL A 27 -36.33 -20.97 -4.97
N ALA A 28 -37.26 -21.81 -5.46
CA ALA A 28 -37.63 -23.05 -4.79
C ALA A 28 -36.46 -24.05 -4.90
N VAL A 29 -35.89 -24.46 -3.78
CA VAL A 29 -34.85 -25.46 -3.69
C VAL A 29 -35.42 -26.68 -2.95
N SER A 30 -35.26 -27.89 -3.51
CA SER A 30 -35.75 -29.09 -2.85
C SER A 30 -35.00 -29.36 -1.53
N PRO A 31 -35.67 -29.91 -0.49
CA PRO A 31 -35.03 -30.25 0.77
C PRO A 31 -33.83 -31.19 0.62
N GLU A 32 -33.88 -32.07 -0.38
CA GLU A 32 -32.80 -33.03 -0.70
C GLU A 32 -31.54 -32.32 -1.20
N LEU A 33 -31.70 -31.30 -2.02
CA LEU A 33 -30.60 -30.45 -2.53
C LEU A 33 -29.96 -29.61 -1.42
N LEU A 34 -30.78 -29.09 -0.50
CA LEU A 34 -30.29 -28.39 0.69
C LEU A 34 -29.51 -29.32 1.62
N ALA A 35 -30.00 -30.54 1.84
CA ALA A 35 -29.30 -31.55 2.62
C ALA A 35 -27.94 -31.96 1.97
N ALA A 36 -27.90 -32.07 0.65
CA ALA A 36 -26.66 -32.36 -0.09
C ALA A 36 -25.63 -31.22 -0.03
N LEU A 37 -26.08 -29.95 0.08
CA LEU A 37 -25.19 -28.81 0.24
C LEU A 37 -24.63 -28.68 1.66
N VAL A 38 -25.34 -29.15 2.67
CA VAL A 38 -24.93 -29.13 4.10
C VAL A 38 -24.06 -30.34 4.45
N SER A 39 -24.19 -31.47 3.74
CA SER A 39 -23.32 -32.62 3.95
C SER A 39 -21.91 -32.31 3.45
N SER A 40 -20.96 -32.17 4.37
CA SER A 40 -19.55 -31.99 4.08
C SER A 40 -19.04 -33.10 3.12
N PRO A 41 -18.21 -32.79 2.14
CA PRO A 41 -17.63 -33.78 1.27
C PRO A 41 -16.88 -34.87 2.09
N PRO A 42 -16.87 -36.14 1.65
CA PRO A 42 -16.21 -37.19 2.39
C PRO A 42 -14.74 -36.86 2.64
N HIS A 43 -14.33 -37.06 3.89
CA HIS A 43 -12.99 -36.81 4.38
C HIS A 43 -11.92 -37.32 3.40
N ARG A 44 -11.15 -36.44 2.84
CA ARG A 44 -10.01 -36.78 1.99
C ARG A 44 -9.04 -37.59 2.85
N PRO A 45 -8.62 -38.82 2.43
CA PRO A 45 -7.67 -39.58 3.20
C PRO A 45 -6.44 -38.73 3.48
N ALA A 46 -6.02 -38.70 4.72
CA ALA A 46 -4.84 -37.94 5.17
C ALA A 46 -3.62 -38.44 4.38
N ILE A 47 -2.99 -37.55 3.66
CA ILE A 47 -1.69 -37.79 3.04
C ILE A 47 -0.73 -38.08 4.19
N PRO A 48 -0.04 -39.23 4.23
CA PRO A 48 0.93 -39.51 5.29
C PRO A 48 1.98 -38.40 5.33
N PRO A 49 2.39 -37.97 6.51
CA PRO A 49 3.39 -36.90 6.63
C PRO A 49 4.66 -37.35 5.88
N ARG A 50 5.15 -36.48 4.99
CA ARG A 50 6.47 -36.66 4.39
C ARG A 50 7.50 -36.74 5.52
N PRO A 51 8.43 -37.69 5.49
CA PRO A 51 9.51 -37.72 6.44
C PRO A 51 10.27 -36.39 6.37
N CYS A 52 10.46 -35.77 7.55
CA CYS A 52 11.29 -34.56 7.65
C CYS A 52 12.69 -34.85 7.08
N PRO A 53 13.22 -33.97 6.23
CA PRO A 53 14.63 -34.09 5.85
C PRO A 53 15.50 -33.99 7.12
N PRO A 54 16.59 -34.75 7.19
CA PRO A 54 17.50 -34.68 8.36
C PRO A 54 17.98 -33.24 8.53
N PRO A 55 18.22 -32.79 9.79
CA PRO A 55 18.74 -31.44 10.04
C PRO A 55 20.08 -31.26 9.30
N PRO A 56 20.34 -30.06 8.76
CA PRO A 56 21.62 -29.78 8.11
C PRO A 56 22.76 -30.02 9.09
N ALA A 57 23.82 -30.68 8.62
CA ALA A 57 25.01 -30.96 9.39
C ALA A 57 25.56 -29.64 9.98
N ALA A 58 25.95 -29.67 11.25
CA ALA A 58 26.54 -28.54 11.94
C ALA A 58 27.75 -28.01 11.13
N PRO A 59 27.90 -26.69 10.99
CA PRO A 59 29.04 -26.12 10.31
C PRO A 59 30.34 -26.53 11.05
N PRO A 60 31.43 -26.73 10.32
CA PRO A 60 32.73 -27.09 10.94
C PRO A 60 33.18 -25.98 11.90
N PRO A 61 33.91 -26.32 12.99
CA PRO A 61 34.37 -25.34 13.97
C PRO A 61 35.29 -24.31 13.29
N VAL A 62 34.91 -23.03 13.52
CA VAL A 62 35.72 -21.89 13.03
C VAL A 62 37.09 -21.91 13.74
N PRO A 63 38.22 -21.84 13.02
CA PRO A 63 39.52 -21.76 13.66
C PRO A 63 39.63 -20.47 14.50
N PRO A 64 40.40 -20.49 15.62
CA PRO A 64 40.52 -19.35 16.50
C PRO A 64 41.10 -18.14 15.75
N VAL A 65 40.37 -17.03 15.80
CA VAL A 65 40.80 -15.76 15.23
C VAL A 65 41.98 -15.25 16.03
N ARG A 66 43.14 -15.13 15.41
CA ARG A 66 44.31 -14.44 15.99
C ARG A 66 43.95 -13.00 16.29
N PRO A 67 44.25 -12.47 17.49
CA PRO A 67 44.05 -11.06 17.77
C PRO A 67 44.85 -10.20 16.81
N ALA A 68 44.18 -9.24 16.18
CA ALA A 68 44.84 -8.25 15.32
C ALA A 68 45.82 -7.38 16.17
N PRO A 69 46.98 -6.95 15.61
CA PRO A 69 47.88 -6.06 16.30
C PRO A 69 47.19 -4.71 16.59
N SER A 70 47.35 -4.24 17.82
CA SER A 70 46.84 -2.95 18.29
C SER A 70 47.45 -1.80 17.48
N VAL A 71 46.56 -1.02 16.85
CA VAL A 71 46.92 0.24 16.17
C VAL A 71 47.31 1.26 17.24
N PRO A 72 48.45 1.99 17.14
CA PRO A 72 48.80 3.02 18.09
C PRO A 72 47.84 4.17 18.06
N GLN A 73 47.29 4.53 19.22
CA GLN A 73 46.41 5.69 19.41
C GLN A 73 47.16 6.98 19.12
N ARG A 74 46.67 7.75 18.18
CA ARG A 74 47.14 9.10 17.88
C ARG A 74 46.68 10.04 19.02
N PRO A 75 47.54 10.91 19.57
CA PRO A 75 47.13 11.82 20.62
C PRO A 75 46.10 12.83 20.12
N SER A 76 45.07 13.06 20.92
CA SER A 76 44.04 14.07 20.69
C SER A 76 44.65 15.48 20.67
N PRO A 77 44.27 16.34 19.72
CA PRO A 77 44.70 17.74 19.76
C PRO A 77 43.97 18.50 20.86
N THR A 78 44.73 19.21 21.65
CA THR A 78 44.32 20.15 22.70
C THR A 78 43.45 21.28 22.11
N LEU A 79 42.27 21.47 22.64
CA LEU A 79 41.40 22.59 22.29
C LEU A 79 41.99 23.90 22.76
N GLN A 80 42.34 24.77 21.83
CA GLN A 80 42.53 26.20 22.08
C GLN A 80 41.20 26.95 21.87
N PRO A 81 40.86 27.91 22.70
CA PRO A 81 39.63 28.71 22.50
C PRO A 81 39.84 29.70 21.38
N ALA A 82 39.16 29.51 20.26
CA ALA A 82 39.07 30.46 19.16
C ALA A 82 37.71 31.22 19.20
N LEU A 83 37.83 32.51 19.30
CA LEU A 83 36.96 33.61 18.99
C LEU A 83 35.59 33.28 18.36
N ALA A 84 34.58 33.92 19.00
CA ALA A 84 33.20 33.97 18.52
C ALA A 84 33.11 34.51 17.07
N GLY A 85 32.95 33.61 16.13
CA GLY A 85 32.45 33.91 14.79
C GLY A 85 31.01 33.45 14.70
N VAL A 86 30.13 34.38 14.35
CA VAL A 86 28.72 34.16 14.06
C VAL A 86 28.57 32.99 13.08
N LEU A 87 28.04 31.88 13.56
CA LEU A 87 27.58 30.80 12.68
C LEU A 87 26.37 31.35 11.92
N PRO A 88 26.31 31.20 10.58
CA PRO A 88 25.07 31.39 9.88
C PRO A 88 24.10 30.31 10.36
N GLU A 89 22.94 30.73 10.82
CA GLU A 89 21.83 29.83 11.12
C GLU A 89 21.57 28.90 9.91
N PRO A 90 21.26 27.60 10.12
CA PRO A 90 20.84 26.76 9.03
C PRO A 90 19.58 27.40 8.46
N GLY A 91 19.71 27.94 7.26
CA GLY A 91 18.57 28.46 6.52
C GLY A 91 17.46 27.43 6.56
N THR A 92 16.39 27.76 7.25
CA THR A 92 15.09 27.18 7.00
C THR A 92 14.82 27.45 5.53
N GLU A 93 15.15 26.48 4.67
CA GLU A 93 14.54 26.38 3.35
C GLU A 93 13.05 26.19 3.62
N THR A 94 12.38 27.29 3.89
CA THR A 94 10.94 27.41 3.75
C THR A 94 10.67 27.05 2.32
N CYS A 95 10.23 25.81 2.12
CA CYS A 95 9.61 25.39 0.89
C CYS A 95 8.56 26.47 0.57
N ALA A 96 8.86 27.31 -0.40
CA ALA A 96 7.98 28.39 -0.81
C ALA A 96 6.61 27.75 -1.08
N PRO A 97 5.51 28.32 -0.56
CA PRO A 97 4.20 27.77 -0.85
C PRO A 97 4.06 27.80 -2.37
N ALA A 98 3.82 26.64 -2.98
CA ALA A 98 3.54 26.52 -4.41
C ALA A 98 2.20 27.21 -4.79
N GLY A 99 1.91 28.33 -4.14
CA GLY A 99 0.76 29.20 -4.30
C GLY A 99 0.91 30.14 -5.47
N GLY A 100 1.15 29.61 -6.67
CA GLY A 100 1.32 30.49 -7.81
C GLY A 100 1.62 29.81 -9.15
N LEU A 101 1.66 28.49 -9.21
CA LEU A 101 1.81 27.82 -10.51
C LEU A 101 0.51 27.96 -11.31
N THR A 102 0.63 28.41 -12.57
CA THR A 102 -0.50 28.32 -13.51
C THR A 102 -0.89 26.86 -13.71
N PRO A 103 -2.12 26.55 -14.14
CA PRO A 103 -2.53 25.18 -14.46
C PRO A 103 -1.57 24.46 -15.41
N GLU A 104 -1.07 25.18 -16.43
CA GLU A 104 -0.12 24.66 -17.40
C GLU A 104 1.24 24.35 -16.77
N ALA A 105 1.75 25.25 -15.95
CA ALA A 105 3.01 25.04 -15.21
C ALA A 105 2.91 23.85 -14.24
N ARG A 106 1.75 23.68 -13.56
CA ARG A 106 1.49 22.55 -12.67
C ARG A 106 1.40 21.23 -13.47
N ALA A 107 0.73 21.21 -14.61
CA ALA A 107 0.67 20.04 -15.50
C ALA A 107 2.07 19.66 -16.00
N ALA A 108 2.87 20.63 -16.41
CA ALA A 108 4.26 20.43 -16.84
C ALA A 108 5.13 19.86 -15.69
N ALA A 109 5.01 20.40 -14.47
CA ALA A 109 5.72 19.91 -13.29
C ALA A 109 5.30 18.47 -12.95
N PHE A 110 4.01 18.14 -13.06
CA PHE A 110 3.50 16.79 -12.81
C PHE A 110 4.01 15.79 -13.87
N ALA A 111 4.07 16.19 -15.15
CA ALA A 111 4.65 15.39 -16.22
C ALA A 111 6.16 15.16 -16.02
N ASP A 112 6.90 16.18 -15.59
CA ASP A 112 8.31 16.06 -15.24
C ASP A 112 8.55 15.12 -14.06
N LEU A 113 7.77 15.26 -12.99
CA LEU A 113 7.81 14.37 -11.85
C LEU A 113 7.57 12.91 -12.26
N ARG A 114 6.57 12.68 -13.12
CA ARG A 114 6.28 11.33 -13.65
C ARG A 114 7.48 10.78 -14.43
N ARG A 115 8.08 11.57 -15.30
CA ARG A 115 9.26 11.18 -16.09
C ARG A 115 10.42 10.78 -15.15
N ARG A 116 10.73 11.59 -14.12
CA ARG A 116 11.79 11.31 -13.12
C ARG A 116 11.51 10.05 -12.31
N ALA A 117 10.26 9.82 -11.93
CA ALA A 117 9.86 8.62 -11.22
C ALA A 117 10.00 7.36 -12.08
N LEU A 118 9.58 7.41 -13.35
CA LEU A 118 9.71 6.29 -14.29
C LEU A 118 11.17 5.92 -14.56
N ALA A 119 12.07 6.90 -14.60
CA ALA A 119 13.51 6.71 -14.80
C ALA A 119 14.29 6.40 -13.50
N CYS A 120 13.62 6.30 -12.36
CA CYS A 120 14.29 6.14 -11.07
C CYS A 120 14.99 4.79 -10.93
N VAL A 121 16.26 4.81 -10.49
CA VAL A 121 17.11 3.62 -10.26
C VAL A 121 17.71 3.59 -8.85
N LYS A 122 17.13 4.35 -7.90
CA LYS A 122 17.69 4.53 -6.55
C LYS A 122 17.68 3.28 -5.67
N CYS A 123 16.83 2.28 -5.97
CA CYS A 123 16.73 1.01 -5.27
C CYS A 123 17.13 -0.13 -6.21
N PRO A 124 18.44 -0.47 -6.36
CA PRO A 124 18.91 -1.40 -7.40
C PRO A 124 18.24 -2.77 -7.36
N HIS A 125 17.99 -3.32 -6.16
CA HIS A 125 17.31 -4.59 -5.98
C HIS A 125 15.85 -4.56 -6.43
N LEU A 126 15.11 -3.45 -6.20
CA LEU A 126 13.74 -3.30 -6.72
C LEU A 126 13.73 -3.07 -8.23
N VAL A 127 14.73 -2.35 -8.75
CA VAL A 127 14.88 -2.11 -10.20
C VAL A 127 15.10 -3.42 -10.96
N ALA A 128 15.89 -4.32 -10.40
CA ALA A 128 16.17 -5.62 -11.02
C ALA A 128 14.93 -6.54 -11.05
N ALA A 129 14.00 -6.37 -10.11
CA ALA A 129 12.85 -7.27 -9.93
C ALA A 129 11.55 -6.71 -10.52
N ARG A 130 11.36 -5.38 -10.55
CA ARG A 130 10.14 -4.75 -11.05
C ARG A 130 9.97 -4.92 -12.56
N ARG A 131 8.73 -5.03 -13.01
CA ARG A 131 8.36 -4.91 -14.43
C ARG A 131 8.09 -3.44 -14.79
N ASN A 132 7.33 -2.75 -13.95
CA ASN A 132 6.94 -1.36 -14.15
C ASN A 132 7.16 -0.50 -12.90
N VAL A 133 7.28 0.80 -13.12
CA VAL A 133 7.12 1.80 -12.05
C VAL A 133 5.66 2.20 -11.98
N VAL A 134 5.04 2.01 -10.82
CA VAL A 134 3.64 2.37 -10.57
C VAL A 134 3.58 3.78 -10.00
N PHE A 135 3.46 4.76 -10.87
CA PHE A 135 3.55 6.18 -10.48
C PHE A 135 2.35 6.62 -9.65
N GLY A 136 1.16 6.28 -10.07
CA GLY A 136 -0.13 6.72 -9.52
C GLY A 136 -1.13 6.95 -10.65
N VAL A 137 -2.43 7.02 -10.31
CA VAL A 137 -3.53 7.20 -11.27
C VAL A 137 -4.62 8.08 -10.70
N GLY A 138 -5.33 8.80 -11.56
CA GLY A 138 -6.45 9.67 -11.22
C GLY A 138 -6.20 11.13 -11.59
N SER A 139 -7.08 12.01 -11.11
CA SER A 139 -7.04 13.42 -11.42
C SER A 139 -5.87 14.14 -10.73
N PRO A 140 -5.08 14.94 -11.45
CA PRO A 140 -4.13 15.84 -10.83
C PRO A 140 -4.80 17.01 -10.05
N ASP A 141 -6.12 17.17 -10.20
CA ASP A 141 -6.94 18.15 -9.50
C ASP A 141 -7.84 17.49 -8.43
N ALA A 142 -7.50 16.27 -8.01
CA ALA A 142 -8.30 15.51 -7.05
C ALA A 142 -8.35 16.19 -5.68
N GLU A 143 -9.55 16.30 -5.13
CA GLU A 143 -9.76 16.76 -3.74
C GLU A 143 -9.47 15.66 -2.72
N LEU A 144 -9.51 14.40 -3.13
CA LEU A 144 -9.26 13.22 -2.31
C LEU A 144 -8.13 12.39 -2.90
N MET A 145 -7.13 12.08 -2.06
CA MET A 145 -6.03 11.22 -2.46
C MET A 145 -5.90 10.01 -1.53
N PHE A 146 -5.88 8.82 -2.11
CA PHE A 146 -5.60 7.56 -1.41
C PHE A 146 -4.12 7.20 -1.52
N VAL A 147 -3.54 6.84 -0.39
CA VAL A 147 -2.12 6.43 -0.31
C VAL A 147 -2.02 5.04 0.27
N GLY A 148 -1.53 4.09 -0.53
CA GLY A 148 -1.23 2.72 -0.11
C GLY A 148 0.24 2.51 0.25
N GLU A 149 0.59 1.25 0.47
CA GLU A 149 1.93 0.81 0.84
C GLU A 149 2.86 0.76 -0.39
N ALA A 150 2.62 -0.15 -1.30
CA ALA A 150 3.46 -0.47 -2.44
C ALA A 150 2.67 -1.24 -3.50
N PRO A 151 3.16 -1.31 -4.76
CA PRO A 151 2.57 -2.14 -5.79
C PRO A 151 2.64 -3.64 -5.46
N GLY A 152 1.57 -4.37 -5.76
CA GLY A 152 1.54 -5.83 -5.80
C GLY A 152 1.97 -6.37 -7.16
N ALA A 153 1.78 -7.69 -7.38
CA ALA A 153 2.16 -8.34 -8.63
C ALA A 153 1.31 -7.85 -9.83
N ASP A 154 0.00 -7.73 -9.63
CA ASP A 154 -0.93 -7.27 -10.66
C ASP A 154 -0.64 -5.80 -11.02
N GLU A 155 -0.31 -4.96 -10.03
CA GLU A 155 0.04 -3.56 -10.20
C GLU A 155 1.39 -3.39 -10.92
N ASP A 156 2.37 -4.23 -10.58
CA ASP A 156 3.68 -4.24 -11.24
C ASP A 156 3.56 -4.67 -12.70
N GLU A 157 2.65 -5.60 -13.01
CA GLU A 157 2.40 -6.05 -14.38
C GLU A 157 1.70 -4.99 -15.23
N GLN A 158 0.69 -4.30 -14.66
CA GLN A 158 -0.14 -3.34 -15.40
C GLN A 158 0.41 -1.91 -15.35
N GLY A 159 1.31 -1.60 -14.40
CA GLY A 159 1.86 -0.24 -14.22
C GLY A 159 0.90 0.72 -13.52
N GLU A 160 -0.23 0.24 -12.99
CA GLU A 160 -1.24 1.04 -12.30
C GLU A 160 -1.46 0.59 -10.85
N PRO A 161 -1.71 1.52 -9.90
CA PRO A 161 -1.94 1.16 -8.51
C PRO A 161 -3.35 0.59 -8.30
N PHE A 162 -3.46 -0.38 -7.39
CA PHE A 162 -4.74 -0.94 -6.97
C PHE A 162 -5.60 -1.50 -8.13
N VAL A 163 -5.04 -2.38 -8.93
CA VAL A 163 -5.75 -3.11 -10.02
C VAL A 163 -6.13 -4.53 -9.63
N GLY A 164 -5.39 -5.18 -8.74
CA GLY A 164 -5.69 -6.52 -8.23
C GLY A 164 -6.95 -6.56 -7.35
N LYS A 165 -7.21 -7.70 -6.68
CA LYS A 165 -8.41 -7.90 -5.83
C LYS A 165 -8.60 -6.82 -4.77
N ALA A 166 -7.52 -6.36 -4.15
CA ALA A 166 -7.55 -5.26 -3.18
C ALA A 166 -7.95 -3.94 -3.82
N GLY A 167 -7.49 -3.69 -5.04
CA GLY A 167 -7.83 -2.52 -5.84
C GLY A 167 -9.29 -2.51 -6.28
N GLN A 168 -9.82 -3.66 -6.68
CA GLN A 168 -11.25 -3.80 -7.01
C GLN A 168 -12.14 -3.48 -5.79
N LEU A 169 -11.71 -3.88 -4.58
CA LEU A 169 -12.43 -3.50 -3.36
C LEU A 169 -12.34 -1.99 -3.11
N LEU A 170 -11.16 -1.38 -3.27
CA LEU A 170 -10.98 0.07 -3.16
C LEU A 170 -11.89 0.82 -4.16
N THR A 171 -11.95 0.35 -5.41
CA THR A 171 -12.84 0.93 -6.42
C THR A 171 -14.29 0.91 -5.98
N ARG A 172 -14.77 -0.20 -5.39
CA ARG A 172 -16.14 -0.27 -4.85
C ARG A 172 -16.37 0.70 -3.68
N ILE A 173 -15.38 0.89 -2.81
CA ILE A 173 -15.45 1.87 -1.71
C ILE A 173 -15.55 3.28 -2.28
N ILE A 174 -14.71 3.64 -3.26
CA ILE A 174 -14.75 4.94 -3.95
C ILE A 174 -16.10 5.17 -4.61
N GLN A 175 -16.64 4.18 -5.31
CA GLN A 175 -17.96 4.26 -5.94
C GLN A 175 -19.09 4.42 -4.91
N ALA A 176 -19.00 3.75 -3.76
CA ALA A 176 -19.99 3.91 -2.68
C ALA A 176 -19.95 5.31 -2.05
N MET A 177 -18.82 6.04 -2.16
CA MET A 177 -18.70 7.46 -1.79
C MET A 177 -19.24 8.41 -2.86
N GLY A 178 -19.80 7.91 -3.97
CA GLY A 178 -20.26 8.72 -5.10
C GLY A 178 -19.13 9.25 -6.00
N LEU A 179 -17.91 8.71 -5.85
CA LEU A 179 -16.73 9.12 -6.59
C LEU A 179 -16.30 8.04 -7.60
N SER A 180 -15.33 8.36 -8.46
CA SER A 180 -14.71 7.42 -9.40
C SER A 180 -13.18 7.45 -9.27
N ARG A 181 -12.51 6.46 -9.85
CA ARG A 181 -11.04 6.46 -9.90
C ARG A 181 -10.47 7.66 -10.67
N ASP A 182 -11.25 8.22 -11.58
CA ASP A 182 -10.85 9.38 -12.39
C ASP A 182 -11.01 10.70 -11.64
N THR A 183 -11.86 10.77 -10.61
CA THR A 183 -12.10 11.99 -9.81
C THR A 183 -11.25 12.07 -8.56
N VAL A 184 -10.68 10.95 -8.10
CA VAL A 184 -9.71 10.88 -6.98
C VAL A 184 -8.30 10.68 -7.51
N TYR A 185 -7.30 10.76 -6.64
CA TYR A 185 -5.95 10.31 -6.96
C TYR A 185 -5.55 9.11 -6.09
N ILE A 186 -4.92 8.11 -6.70
CA ILE A 186 -4.50 6.88 -6.01
C ILE A 186 -3.00 6.70 -6.22
N GLY A 187 -2.25 6.57 -5.13
CA GLY A 187 -0.83 6.32 -5.18
C GLY A 187 -0.36 5.43 -4.02
N ASN A 188 0.93 5.17 -3.98
CA ASN A 188 1.59 4.38 -2.94
C ASN A 188 2.81 5.11 -2.41
N ILE A 189 3.27 4.74 -1.20
CA ILE A 189 4.57 5.16 -0.66
C ILE A 189 5.69 4.75 -1.62
N LEU A 190 5.76 3.45 -1.99
CA LEU A 190 6.68 2.95 -2.99
C LEU A 190 6.08 2.99 -4.39
N LYS A 191 6.93 3.28 -5.37
CA LYS A 191 6.56 3.22 -6.79
C LYS A 191 7.01 1.92 -7.46
N CYS A 192 7.76 1.08 -6.76
CA CYS A 192 8.26 -0.21 -7.23
C CYS A 192 7.78 -1.31 -6.31
N ARG A 193 7.53 -2.49 -6.86
CA ARG A 193 7.09 -3.66 -6.09
C ARG A 193 8.23 -4.16 -5.20
N PRO A 194 8.02 -4.28 -3.87
CA PRO A 194 8.94 -4.96 -2.97
C PRO A 194 8.67 -6.47 -3.04
N ASP A 195 9.30 -7.13 -4.00
CA ASP A 195 9.14 -8.57 -4.21
C ASP A 195 9.82 -9.39 -3.10
N THR A 196 9.45 -10.67 -3.03
CA THR A 196 10.16 -11.66 -2.22
C THR A 196 11.00 -12.51 -3.17
N PRO A 197 12.33 -12.49 -3.07
CA PRO A 197 13.19 -13.28 -3.96
C PRO A 197 12.77 -14.75 -4.00
N GLY A 198 12.62 -15.30 -5.20
CA GLY A 198 12.21 -16.70 -5.43
C GLY A 198 10.72 -16.98 -5.29
N GLN A 199 9.87 -15.96 -5.08
CA GLN A 199 8.42 -16.11 -5.03
C GLN A 199 7.74 -15.27 -6.12
N LEU A 200 7.00 -15.91 -7.01
CA LEU A 200 6.29 -15.23 -8.11
C LEU A 200 5.20 -14.26 -7.63
N SER A 201 4.57 -14.52 -6.49
CA SER A 201 3.43 -13.74 -5.97
C SER A 201 3.66 -13.14 -4.58
N GLY A 202 4.82 -13.34 -3.96
CA GLY A 202 5.14 -12.80 -2.64
C GLY A 202 5.39 -11.29 -2.70
N ASN A 203 4.75 -10.54 -1.79
CA ASN A 203 5.10 -9.15 -1.53
C ASN A 203 5.57 -9.08 -0.07
N ARG A 204 6.78 -8.59 0.14
CA ARG A 204 7.25 -8.27 1.50
C ARG A 204 6.85 -6.83 1.87
N LYS A 205 6.90 -6.52 3.15
CA LYS A 205 6.79 -5.13 3.59
C LYS A 205 8.00 -4.33 3.07
N PRO A 206 7.82 -3.08 2.61
CA PRO A 206 8.91 -2.17 2.31
C PRO A 206 9.84 -1.96 3.51
N THR A 207 11.13 -1.81 3.25
CA THR A 207 12.07 -1.39 4.31
C THR A 207 11.96 0.11 4.58
N PRO A 208 12.36 0.59 5.77
CA PRO A 208 12.39 2.02 6.05
C PRO A 208 13.22 2.83 5.05
N GLU A 209 14.34 2.29 4.60
CA GLU A 209 15.24 2.92 3.62
C GLU A 209 14.59 3.04 2.25
N GLU A 210 13.87 2.00 1.81
CA GLU A 210 13.09 2.03 0.56
C GLU A 210 12.00 3.09 0.62
N MET A 211 11.27 3.15 1.75
CA MET A 211 10.23 4.17 1.96
C MET A 211 10.82 5.57 1.93
N GLN A 212 11.90 5.84 2.68
CA GLN A 212 12.56 7.14 2.70
C GLN A 212 13.08 7.56 1.32
N THR A 213 13.66 6.61 0.57
CA THR A 213 14.19 6.86 -0.78
C THR A 213 13.08 7.20 -1.78
N CYS A 214 11.90 6.58 -1.65
CA CYS A 214 10.79 6.73 -2.59
C CYS A 214 9.80 7.84 -2.21
N LEU A 215 9.68 8.15 -0.91
CA LEU A 215 8.74 9.12 -0.36
C LEU A 215 8.79 10.51 -1.03
N PRO A 216 9.95 11.07 -1.42
CA PRO A 216 9.99 12.37 -2.09
C PRO A 216 9.11 12.47 -3.34
N PHE A 217 8.97 11.39 -4.13
CA PHE A 217 8.06 11.38 -5.28
C PHE A 217 6.58 11.54 -4.86
N LEU A 218 6.18 10.87 -3.78
CA LEU A 218 4.83 11.00 -3.25
C LEU A 218 4.58 12.40 -2.65
N GLN A 219 5.57 12.95 -1.96
CA GLN A 219 5.49 14.30 -1.39
C GLN A 219 5.27 15.34 -2.48
N GLU A 220 6.04 15.26 -3.56
CA GLU A 220 5.90 16.16 -4.70
C GLU A 220 4.55 15.97 -5.43
N GLN A 221 4.04 14.74 -5.51
CA GLN A 221 2.68 14.49 -5.99
C GLN A 221 1.64 15.22 -5.12
N ILE A 222 1.75 15.09 -3.79
CA ILE A 222 0.83 15.74 -2.84
C ILE A 222 0.92 17.27 -2.98
N ASP A 223 2.14 17.83 -3.11
CA ASP A 223 2.35 19.26 -3.24
C ASP A 223 1.79 19.83 -4.57
N LEU A 224 1.81 19.04 -5.65
CA LEU A 224 1.26 19.42 -6.95
C LEU A 224 -0.26 19.25 -7.02
N ILE A 225 -0.80 18.16 -6.48
CA ILE A 225 -2.24 17.84 -6.48
C ILE A 225 -2.98 18.71 -5.46
N ARG A 226 -2.42 18.90 -4.24
CA ARG A 226 -3.00 19.64 -3.12
C ARG A 226 -4.39 19.12 -2.74
N PRO A 227 -4.55 17.85 -2.44
CA PRO A 227 -5.85 17.32 -2.08
C PRO A 227 -6.34 17.97 -0.78
N LYS A 228 -7.66 18.10 -0.64
CA LYS A 228 -8.29 18.59 0.61
C LYS A 228 -8.17 17.53 1.72
N VAL A 229 -8.14 16.24 1.35
CA VAL A 229 -8.06 15.11 2.27
C VAL A 229 -7.13 14.03 1.72
N LEU A 230 -6.32 13.47 2.61
CA LEU A 230 -5.53 12.25 2.38
C LEU A 230 -6.18 11.08 3.12
N VAL A 231 -6.20 9.90 2.49
CA VAL A 231 -6.57 8.64 3.15
C VAL A 231 -5.37 7.69 3.10
N ALA A 232 -4.84 7.30 4.27
CA ALA A 232 -3.75 6.33 4.38
C ALA A 232 -4.30 4.91 4.56
N LEU A 233 -4.01 4.04 3.60
CA LEU A 233 -4.50 2.66 3.55
C LEU A 233 -3.52 1.70 4.21
N GLY A 234 -3.78 1.39 5.49
CA GLY A 234 -2.99 0.43 6.27
C GLY A 234 -1.82 1.03 7.06
N ALA A 235 -1.23 0.19 7.91
CA ALA A 235 -0.18 0.60 8.85
C ALA A 235 1.08 1.13 8.15
N THR A 236 1.52 0.50 7.07
CA THR A 236 2.74 0.88 6.35
C THR A 236 2.60 2.25 5.66
N ALA A 237 1.41 2.56 5.11
CA ALA A 237 1.15 3.87 4.55
C ALA A 237 1.20 4.97 5.64
N VAL A 238 0.62 4.69 6.81
CA VAL A 238 0.69 5.59 7.97
C VAL A 238 2.12 5.76 8.47
N GLU A 239 2.88 4.67 8.56
CA GLU A 239 4.30 4.67 8.96
C GLU A 239 5.14 5.51 8.00
N GLY A 240 4.97 5.33 6.69
CA GLY A 240 5.70 6.08 5.67
C GLY A 240 5.38 7.57 5.66
N LEU A 241 4.11 7.96 5.91
CA LEU A 241 3.71 9.36 5.94
C LEU A 241 4.04 10.03 7.27
N LEU A 242 3.70 9.42 8.41
CA LEU A 242 3.77 10.05 9.72
C LEU A 242 5.00 9.66 10.54
N GLY A 243 5.80 8.68 10.09
CA GLY A 243 6.88 8.11 10.88
C GLY A 243 6.41 7.39 12.16
N LYS A 244 5.09 7.13 12.29
CA LYS A 244 4.50 6.53 13.49
C LYS A 244 4.33 5.01 13.29
N THR A 245 4.90 4.23 14.18
CA THR A 245 4.75 2.77 14.22
C THR A 245 3.54 2.30 15.04
N ALA A 246 2.68 3.23 15.49
CA ALA A 246 1.47 2.87 16.21
C ALA A 246 0.54 2.01 15.33
N GLY A 247 -0.01 0.93 15.92
CA GLY A 247 -0.87 0.00 15.19
C GLY A 247 -2.07 0.69 14.56
N ILE A 248 -2.39 0.30 13.33
CA ILE A 248 -3.49 0.90 12.54
C ILE A 248 -4.83 0.84 13.28
N THR A 249 -5.08 -0.16 14.10
CA THR A 249 -6.30 -0.31 14.91
C THR A 249 -6.53 0.86 15.88
N ARG A 250 -5.46 1.49 16.35
CA ARG A 250 -5.54 2.68 17.23
C ARG A 250 -5.66 3.98 16.44
N LEU A 251 -5.09 4.04 15.26
CA LEU A 251 -5.01 5.27 14.47
C LEU A 251 -6.21 5.45 13.54
N ARG A 252 -6.83 4.33 13.08
CA ARG A 252 -7.96 4.41 12.16
C ARG A 252 -9.13 5.19 12.78
N GLY A 253 -9.83 5.92 11.94
CA GLY A 253 -10.98 6.73 12.35
C GLY A 253 -10.64 7.99 13.16
N HIS A 254 -9.35 8.29 13.35
CA HIS A 254 -8.90 9.48 14.05
C HIS A 254 -8.08 10.36 13.12
N TRP A 255 -8.55 11.57 12.88
CA TRP A 255 -7.87 12.52 12.04
C TRP A 255 -6.43 12.77 12.48
N GLN A 256 -5.53 12.71 11.55
CA GLN A 256 -4.14 13.13 11.65
C GLN A 256 -3.92 14.33 10.71
N THR A 257 -2.71 14.86 10.72
CA THR A 257 -2.32 15.93 9.77
C THR A 257 -1.00 15.53 9.12
N TYR A 258 -0.93 15.65 7.81
CA TYR A 258 0.29 15.47 7.04
C TYR A 258 0.52 16.68 6.13
N ARG A 259 1.64 17.40 6.31
CA ARG A 259 1.97 18.62 5.53
C ARG A 259 0.83 19.65 5.49
N GLY A 260 0.11 19.81 6.61
CA GLY A 260 -1.04 20.72 6.71
C GLY A 260 -2.36 20.18 6.15
N ILE A 261 -2.36 18.98 5.54
CA ILE A 261 -3.55 18.35 4.97
C ILE A 261 -4.14 17.34 5.97
N PRO A 262 -5.47 17.36 6.22
CA PRO A 262 -6.14 16.33 7.01
C PRO A 262 -5.91 14.94 6.42
N LEU A 263 -5.51 13.98 7.27
CA LEU A 263 -5.22 12.61 6.88
C LEU A 263 -6.06 11.65 7.72
N MET A 264 -6.81 10.78 7.05
CA MET A 264 -7.59 9.71 7.65
C MET A 264 -6.88 8.37 7.49
N PRO A 265 -6.35 7.79 8.58
CA PRO A 265 -5.88 6.40 8.58
C PRO A 265 -7.06 5.44 8.54
N THR A 266 -6.97 4.39 7.71
CA THR A 266 -7.96 3.31 7.68
C THR A 266 -7.30 1.97 7.36
N TYR A 267 -8.05 0.86 7.43
CA TYR A 267 -7.52 -0.45 7.06
C TYR A 267 -7.21 -0.55 5.57
N HIS A 268 -6.15 -1.29 5.24
CA HIS A 268 -5.83 -1.60 3.86
C HIS A 268 -6.90 -2.55 3.27
N PRO A 269 -7.36 -2.36 2.02
CA PRO A 269 -8.36 -3.24 1.40
C PRO A 269 -7.99 -4.73 1.42
N ALA A 270 -6.71 -5.07 1.27
CA ALA A 270 -6.23 -6.45 1.38
C ALA A 270 -6.48 -7.09 2.77
N TYR A 271 -6.54 -6.30 3.85
CA TYR A 271 -6.91 -6.78 5.17
C TYR A 271 -8.38 -7.24 5.19
N LEU A 272 -9.29 -6.46 4.58
CA LEU A 272 -10.70 -6.80 4.49
C LEU A 272 -10.98 -8.03 3.62
N LEU A 273 -10.11 -8.32 2.64
CA LEU A 273 -10.21 -9.54 1.83
C LEU A 273 -9.81 -10.79 2.62
N ARG A 274 -8.86 -10.68 3.53
CA ARG A 274 -8.45 -11.76 4.44
C ARG A 274 -9.41 -11.93 5.60
N ASN A 275 -9.91 -10.81 6.11
CA ASN A 275 -10.85 -10.76 7.22
C ASN A 275 -12.20 -10.25 6.72
N GLN A 276 -13.07 -11.18 6.29
CA GLN A 276 -14.37 -10.85 5.66
C GLN A 276 -15.47 -10.43 6.65
N SER A 277 -15.10 -10.14 7.90
CA SER A 277 -16.03 -9.70 8.93
C SER A 277 -16.77 -8.42 8.53
N ASN A 278 -18.10 -8.43 8.66
CA ASN A 278 -18.92 -7.24 8.42
C ASN A 278 -18.61 -6.11 9.40
N SER A 279 -18.13 -6.42 10.62
CA SER A 279 -17.69 -5.40 11.58
C SER A 279 -16.48 -4.63 11.08
N GLU A 280 -15.49 -5.30 10.47
CA GLU A 280 -14.29 -4.65 9.92
C GLU A 280 -14.62 -3.80 8.69
N LYS A 281 -15.53 -4.29 7.83
CA LYS A 281 -16.02 -3.51 6.68
C LYS A 281 -16.76 -2.25 7.14
N ARG A 282 -17.60 -2.37 8.20
CA ARG A 282 -18.32 -1.23 8.78
C ARG A 282 -17.36 -0.16 9.30
N LYS A 283 -16.30 -0.56 9.99
CA LYS A 283 -15.28 0.37 10.50
C LYS A 283 -14.63 1.19 9.37
N VAL A 284 -14.29 0.54 8.23
CA VAL A 284 -13.75 1.27 7.07
C VAL A 284 -14.79 2.22 6.50
N TRP A 285 -16.06 1.80 6.46
CA TRP A 285 -17.13 2.66 5.97
C TRP A 285 -17.34 3.88 6.89
N GLU A 286 -17.30 3.70 8.20
CA GLU A 286 -17.34 4.78 9.19
C GLU A 286 -16.18 5.78 8.99
N ASP A 287 -14.98 5.30 8.66
CA ASP A 287 -13.86 6.18 8.30
C ASP A 287 -14.15 6.98 7.03
N MET A 288 -14.75 6.33 6.00
CA MET A 288 -15.09 7.00 4.74
C MET A 288 -16.22 8.00 4.90
N LEU A 289 -17.20 7.75 5.75
CA LEU A 289 -18.26 8.73 6.06
C LEU A 289 -17.68 10.03 6.64
N GLN A 290 -16.70 9.94 7.54
CA GLN A 290 -15.98 11.13 8.04
C GLN A 290 -15.22 11.86 6.93
N VAL A 291 -14.62 11.11 5.98
CA VAL A 291 -13.95 11.69 4.81
C VAL A 291 -14.94 12.41 3.91
N MET A 292 -16.11 11.79 3.65
CA MET A 292 -17.19 12.42 2.87
C MET A 292 -17.69 13.70 3.53
N GLU A 293 -17.98 13.67 4.83
CA GLU A 293 -18.36 14.86 5.61
C GLU A 293 -17.31 15.99 5.49
N LYS A 294 -16.03 15.65 5.61
CA LYS A 294 -14.91 16.60 5.49
C LYS A 294 -14.80 17.23 4.10
N LEU A 295 -15.21 16.51 3.07
CA LEU A 295 -15.24 16.97 1.67
C LEU A 295 -16.55 17.68 1.30
N GLY A 296 -17.58 17.65 2.16
CA GLY A 296 -18.91 18.17 1.88
C GLY A 296 -19.69 17.31 0.86
N LEU A 297 -19.37 16.01 0.80
CA LEU A 297 -20.09 15.05 -0.05
C LEU A 297 -21.37 14.59 0.67
N PRO A 298 -22.45 14.25 -0.09
CA PRO A 298 -23.72 13.82 0.47
C PRO A 298 -23.66 12.46 1.18
#